data_93164a0fef42af50321e2f48507a405c
#
_entry.id   93164a0fef42af50321e2f48507a405c
#
_cell.length_a   1.000
_cell.length_b   1.000
_cell.length_c   1.000
_cell.angle_alpha   90.00
_cell.angle_beta   90.00
_cell.angle_gamma   90.00
#
_symmetry.space_group_name_H-M   'P 1'
#
loop_
_entity.id
_entity.type
_entity.pdbx_description
1 polymer ?
#
loop_
_entity_poly.entity_id
_entity_poly.type
_entity_poly.pdbx_seq_one_letter_code
_entity_poly.pdbx_strand_id
1 'polypeptide(L)'
;MNLYDLVILQYNQIFDLYKIDEDIKEYLTFPKNEIMVNYPIRLDDGKVKMLKAYRVQHNNVLGPFKGGIRFSQDIYLDEVKSLAFWMTIKCALQNIPFGGA
;
A
#
# COMPACT_ATOMS: atom_id res chain seq x y z
N MET A 1 1.04 -17.90 -2.15
CA MET A 1 0.88 -16.76 -1.23
C MET A 1 1.67 -15.58 -1.79
N ASN A 2 1.04 -14.46 -2.00
CA ASN A 2 1.73 -13.28 -2.51
C ASN A 2 2.36 -12.48 -1.36
N LEU A 3 3.12 -11.44 -1.69
CA LEU A 3 3.83 -10.65 -0.70
C LEU A 3 2.87 -10.02 0.33
N TYR A 4 1.75 -9.47 -0.14
CA TYR A 4 0.80 -8.83 0.76
C TYR A 4 0.21 -9.83 1.77
N ASP A 5 -0.16 -11.03 1.32
CA ASP A 5 -0.67 -12.07 2.20
C ASP A 5 0.36 -12.43 3.28
N LEU A 6 1.63 -12.50 2.90
CA LEU A 6 2.71 -12.79 3.83
C LEU A 6 2.86 -11.68 4.88
N VAL A 7 2.81 -10.44 4.44
CA VAL A 7 2.91 -9.27 5.34
C VAL A 7 1.75 -9.27 6.34
N ILE A 8 0.53 -9.49 5.88
CA ILE A 8 -0.65 -9.53 6.74
C ILE A 8 -0.54 -10.70 7.73
N LEU A 9 -0.08 -11.85 7.29
CA LEU A 9 0.12 -13.00 8.17
C LEU A 9 1.10 -12.67 9.30
N GLN A 10 2.22 -12.04 8.98
CA GLN A 10 3.23 -11.64 9.98
C GLN A 10 2.65 -10.65 11.00
N TYR A 11 1.94 -9.63 10.53
CA TYR A 11 1.36 -8.63 11.43
C TYR A 11 0.22 -9.18 12.25
N ASN A 12 -0.59 -10.11 11.72
CA ASN A 12 -1.63 -10.76 12.50
C ASN A 12 -1.06 -11.57 13.66
N GLN A 13 0.10 -12.19 13.50
CA GLN A 13 0.77 -12.87 14.60
C GLN A 13 1.14 -11.88 15.72
N ILE A 14 1.61 -10.69 15.36
CA ILE A 14 1.92 -9.64 16.33
C ILE A 14 0.64 -9.11 16.99
N PHE A 15 -0.40 -8.87 16.21
CA PHE A 15 -1.67 -8.36 16.71
C PHE A 15 -2.33 -9.35 17.66
N ASP A 16 -2.22 -10.64 17.40
CA ASP A 16 -2.75 -11.68 18.31
C ASP A 16 -1.99 -11.68 19.65
N LEU A 17 -0.68 -11.44 19.62
CA LEU A 17 0.12 -11.34 20.83
C LEU A 17 -0.36 -10.21 21.74
N TYR A 18 -0.75 -9.07 21.17
CA TYR A 18 -1.23 -7.92 21.91
C TYR A 18 -2.74 -7.87 22.05
N LYS A 19 -3.42 -8.95 21.66
CA LYS A 19 -4.87 -9.10 21.76
C LYS A 19 -5.63 -7.96 21.09
N ILE A 20 -5.18 -7.58 19.90
CA ILE A 20 -5.84 -6.55 19.09
C ILE A 20 -7.21 -7.11 18.65
N ASP A 21 -8.22 -6.25 18.70
CA ASP A 21 -9.60 -6.59 18.32
C ASP A 21 -9.65 -7.12 16.89
N GLU A 22 -10.45 -8.19 16.68
CA GLU A 22 -10.59 -8.82 15.37
C GLU A 22 -11.12 -7.84 14.30
N ASP A 23 -12.02 -6.94 14.67
CA ASP A 23 -12.57 -5.96 13.74
C ASP A 23 -11.49 -4.97 13.28
N ILE A 24 -10.57 -4.60 14.16
CA ILE A 24 -9.43 -3.75 13.81
C ILE A 24 -8.49 -4.48 12.87
N LYS A 25 -8.20 -5.75 13.12
CA LYS A 25 -7.36 -6.57 12.22
C LYS A 25 -7.99 -6.67 10.84
N GLU A 26 -9.29 -6.91 10.76
CA GLU A 26 -10.03 -6.96 9.49
C GLU A 26 -9.93 -5.62 8.76
N TYR A 27 -10.12 -4.53 9.48
CA TYR A 27 -10.03 -3.18 8.93
C TYR A 27 -8.65 -2.89 8.33
N LEU A 28 -7.59 -3.33 9.00
CA LEU A 28 -6.22 -3.10 8.55
C LEU A 28 -5.80 -4.02 7.41
N THR A 29 -6.48 -5.14 7.24
CA THR A 29 -6.16 -6.09 6.17
C THR A 29 -6.51 -5.56 4.78
N PHE A 30 -7.57 -4.75 4.68
CA PHE A 30 -8.07 -4.27 3.39
C PHE A 30 -7.72 -2.81 3.17
N PRO A 31 -6.93 -2.49 2.14
CA PRO A 31 -6.74 -1.10 1.73
C PRO A 31 -8.07 -0.44 1.41
N LYS A 32 -8.19 0.83 1.74
CA LYS A 32 -9.42 1.56 1.47
C LYS A 32 -9.67 1.74 -0.02
N ASN A 33 -8.63 2.05 -0.78
CA ASN A 33 -8.71 2.23 -2.22
C ASN A 33 -7.50 1.62 -2.91
N GLU A 34 -7.73 0.93 -4.00
CA GLU A 34 -6.70 0.43 -4.89
C GLU A 34 -6.99 0.98 -6.29
N ILE A 35 -6.10 1.82 -6.78
CA ILE A 35 -6.27 2.51 -8.05
C ILE A 35 -5.20 2.03 -9.01
N MET A 36 -5.63 1.55 -10.18
CA MET A 36 -4.73 1.14 -11.24
C MET A 36 -5.06 1.96 -12.49
N VAL A 37 -4.02 2.56 -13.08
CA VAL A 37 -4.17 3.41 -14.25
C VAL A 37 -3.23 2.93 -15.34
N ASN A 38 -3.73 2.85 -16.55
CA ASN A 38 -2.91 2.63 -17.74
C ASN A 38 -2.86 3.95 -18.51
N TYR A 39 -1.65 4.38 -18.85
CA TYR A 39 -1.50 5.65 -19.58
C TYR A 39 -0.39 5.55 -20.62
N PRO A 40 -0.55 6.27 -21.75
CA PRO A 40 0.45 6.27 -22.80
C PRO A 40 1.57 7.28 -22.51
N ILE A 41 2.78 6.91 -22.89
CA ILE A 41 3.89 7.86 -23.02
C ILE A 41 4.45 7.75 -24.43
N ARG A 42 5.02 8.84 -24.94
CA ARG A 42 5.74 8.83 -26.20
C ARG A 42 7.22 8.76 -25.92
N LEU A 43 7.85 7.73 -26.48
CA LEU A 43 9.29 7.52 -26.35
C LEU A 43 10.05 8.45 -27.29
N ASP A 44 11.37 8.56 -27.10
CA ASP A 44 12.23 9.41 -27.89
C ASP A 44 12.24 9.03 -29.38
N ASP A 45 12.00 7.75 -29.68
CA ASP A 45 11.88 7.24 -31.06
C ASP A 45 10.53 7.53 -31.70
N GLY A 46 9.62 8.22 -31.00
CA GLY A 46 8.29 8.57 -31.48
C GLY A 46 7.24 7.51 -31.26
N LYS A 47 7.59 6.33 -30.77
CA LYS A 47 6.63 5.27 -30.49
C LYS A 47 5.90 5.51 -29.19
N VAL A 48 4.65 5.04 -29.12
CA VAL A 48 3.84 5.08 -27.91
C VAL A 48 4.05 3.80 -27.12
N LYS A 49 4.31 3.94 -25.80
CA LYS A 49 4.35 2.82 -24.89
C LYS A 49 3.32 3.04 -23.79
N MET A 50 2.56 1.99 -23.48
CA MET A 50 1.58 2.03 -22.39
C MET A 50 2.29 1.71 -21.08
N LEU A 51 2.09 2.55 -20.08
CA LEU A 51 2.58 2.35 -18.73
C LEU A 51 1.44 2.06 -17.79
N LYS A 52 1.75 1.36 -16.72
CA LYS A 52 0.80 1.03 -15.67
C LYS A 52 1.26 1.69 -14.37
N ALA A 53 0.33 2.36 -13.69
CA ALA A 53 0.59 2.99 -12.41
C ALA A 53 -0.38 2.45 -11.36
N TYR A 54 0.11 2.33 -10.13
CA TYR A 54 -0.68 1.88 -8.99
C TYR A 54 -0.66 2.93 -7.89
N ARG A 55 -1.81 3.20 -7.31
CA ARG A 55 -1.94 4.00 -6.10
C ARG A 55 -2.77 3.21 -5.10
N VAL A 56 -2.16 2.74 -4.04
CA VAL A 56 -2.88 2.07 -2.95
C VAL A 56 -3.00 3.04 -1.79
N GLN A 57 -4.23 3.38 -1.44
CA GLN A 57 -4.55 4.23 -0.30
C GLN A 57 -5.02 3.30 0.81
N HIS A 58 -4.09 2.93 1.70
CA HIS A 58 -4.34 1.87 2.65
C HIS A 58 -5.28 2.32 3.77
N ASN A 59 -4.95 3.41 4.45
CA ASN A 59 -5.71 3.81 5.64
C ASN A 59 -5.57 5.32 5.86
N ASN A 60 -6.66 5.98 6.24
CA ASN A 60 -6.68 7.42 6.49
C ASN A 60 -7.33 7.79 7.83
N VAL A 61 -7.36 6.84 8.78
CA VAL A 61 -7.97 7.08 10.11
C VAL A 61 -7.19 8.15 10.87
N LEU A 62 -5.87 8.13 10.79
CA LEU A 62 -5.01 9.10 11.50
C LEU A 62 -4.83 10.42 10.76
N GLY A 63 -5.23 10.49 9.49
CA GLY A 63 -5.10 11.69 8.68
C GLY A 63 -5.05 11.36 7.19
N PRO A 64 -4.83 12.37 6.34
CA PRO A 64 -4.78 12.18 4.88
C PRO A 64 -3.75 11.14 4.47
N PHE A 65 -3.97 10.51 3.33
CA PHE A 65 -3.05 9.51 2.78
C PHE A 65 -1.70 10.13 2.45
N LYS A 66 -0.63 9.46 2.89
CA LYS A 66 0.75 9.89 2.68
C LYS A 66 1.59 8.68 2.28
N GLY A 67 2.43 8.86 1.30
CA GLY A 67 3.39 7.84 0.86
C GLY A 67 4.31 8.39 -0.20
N GLY A 68 5.35 7.62 -0.51
CA GLY A 68 6.32 7.97 -1.54
C GLY A 68 5.91 7.51 -2.92
N ILE A 69 6.81 7.71 -3.88
CA ILE A 69 6.69 7.22 -5.24
C ILE A 69 7.85 6.26 -5.50
N ARG A 70 7.54 5.14 -6.16
CA ARG A 70 8.55 4.18 -6.60
C ARG A 70 8.44 3.95 -8.10
N PHE A 71 9.55 4.09 -8.79
CA PHE A 71 9.66 3.76 -10.20
C PHE A 71 10.48 2.48 -10.34
N SER A 72 9.94 1.48 -11.02
CA SER A 72 10.61 0.22 -11.28
C SER A 72 9.96 -0.46 -12.46
N GLN A 73 10.73 -1.28 -13.19
CA GLN A 73 10.19 -2.08 -14.29
C GLN A 73 9.38 -3.28 -13.77
N ASP A 74 9.59 -3.67 -12.52
CA ASP A 74 9.03 -4.89 -11.92
C ASP A 74 8.00 -4.60 -10.83
N ILE A 75 7.33 -3.46 -10.91
CA ILE A 75 6.29 -3.11 -9.94
C ILE A 75 5.03 -3.94 -10.20
N TYR A 76 4.46 -4.48 -9.12
CA TYR A 76 3.19 -5.17 -9.15
C TYR A 76 2.33 -4.76 -7.94
N LEU A 77 1.02 -5.00 -8.06
CA LEU A 77 0.04 -4.46 -7.11
C LEU A 77 0.30 -4.89 -5.66
N ASP A 78 0.63 -6.17 -5.43
CA ASP A 78 0.83 -6.68 -4.07
C ASP A 78 2.03 -6.03 -3.38
N GLU A 79 3.07 -5.69 -4.13
CA GLU A 79 4.21 -4.93 -3.59
C GLU A 79 3.76 -3.54 -3.15
N VAL A 80 2.99 -2.86 -3.99
CA VAL A 80 2.48 -1.51 -3.67
C VAL A 80 1.54 -1.56 -2.47
N LYS A 81 0.68 -2.56 -2.39
CA LYS A 81 -0.20 -2.78 -1.22
C LYS A 81 0.62 -2.96 0.05
N SER A 82 1.69 -3.74 -0.03
CA SER A 82 2.58 -3.98 1.11
C SER A 82 3.27 -2.70 1.58
N LEU A 83 3.77 -1.91 0.64
CA LEU A 83 4.41 -0.63 0.94
C LEU A 83 3.41 0.34 1.58
N ALA A 84 2.17 0.38 1.09
CA ALA A 84 1.13 1.24 1.66
C ALA A 84 0.76 0.81 3.09
N PHE A 85 0.66 -0.49 3.33
CA PHE A 85 0.42 -1.04 4.66
C PHE A 85 1.55 -0.64 5.63
N TRP A 86 2.79 -0.86 5.22
CA TRP A 86 3.95 -0.47 6.05
C TRP A 86 3.97 1.04 6.33
N MET A 87 3.53 1.85 5.37
CA MET A 87 3.46 3.29 5.58
C MET A 87 2.41 3.65 6.63
N THR A 88 1.27 2.96 6.67
CA THR A 88 0.27 3.12 7.74
C THR A 88 0.88 2.85 9.11
N ILE A 89 1.59 1.73 9.24
CA ILE A 89 2.22 1.35 10.50
C ILE A 89 3.32 2.35 10.88
N LYS A 90 4.15 2.74 9.90
CA LYS A 90 5.25 3.69 10.12
C LYS A 90 4.73 5.04 10.61
N CYS A 91 3.70 5.57 9.98
CA CYS A 91 3.10 6.85 10.38
C CYS A 91 2.54 6.77 11.80
N ALA A 92 1.87 5.66 12.14
CA ALA A 92 1.32 5.46 13.47
C ALA A 92 2.42 5.40 14.54
N LEU A 93 3.51 4.66 14.27
CA LEU A 93 4.62 4.51 15.20
C LEU A 93 5.38 5.83 15.44
N GLN A 94 5.40 6.71 14.45
CA GLN A 94 6.09 8.00 14.54
C GLN A 94 5.18 9.14 14.98
N ASN A 95 3.93 8.85 15.34
CA ASN A 95 2.91 9.86 15.65
C ASN A 95 2.74 10.90 14.56
N ILE A 96 2.90 10.51 13.32
CA ILE A 96 2.66 11.38 12.16
C ILE A 96 1.16 11.39 11.88
N PRO A 97 0.52 12.58 11.75
CA PRO A 97 -0.94 12.68 11.57
C PRO A 97 -1.36 12.41 10.12
N PHE A 98 -0.93 11.27 9.57
CA PHE A 98 -1.24 10.84 8.20
C PHE A 98 -1.52 9.35 8.18
N GLY A 99 -2.31 8.93 7.19
CA GLY A 99 -2.51 7.52 6.87
C GLY A 99 -1.50 7.03 5.84
N GLY A 100 -1.49 5.72 5.58
CA GLY A 100 -0.55 5.11 4.64
C GLY A 100 -1.10 5.01 3.23
N ALA A 101 -0.22 5.31 2.28
CA ALA A 101 -0.50 5.13 0.86
C ALA A 101 0.75 4.69 0.11
#